data_2555c034e82f3725a92f6dcc9211c792
#
_entry.id   2555c034e82f3725a92f6dcc9211c792
#
_cell.length_a   1.000
_cell.length_b   1.000
_cell.length_c   1.000
_cell.angle_alpha   90.00
_cell.angle_beta   90.00
_cell.angle_gamma   90.00
#
_symmetry.space_group_name_H-M   'P 1'
#
loop_
_entity.id
_entity.type
_entity.pdbx_description
1 polymer ?
#
loop_
_entity_poly.entity_id
_entity_poly.type
_entity_poly.pdbx_seq_one_letter_code
_entity_poly.pdbx_strand_id
1 'polypeptide(L)'
;MNQKQKNIIERKTKDFCEEVKHLKLTEENKRIFNAFVYKRSKPYKFEIIDKYSNTIRFILCTNKLDDGVLHILLKHYQGKIGSVSATEILNLCEVIRNGEISVKENTMVYTLKQNGQIFKLIVALKKSKT
;
A
#
# COMPACT_ATOMS: atom_id res chain seq x y z
N MET A 1 -10.03 13.37 11.29
CA MET A 1 -10.89 12.29 10.73
C MET A 1 -12.23 12.31 11.47
N ASN A 2 -13.33 12.39 10.74
CA ASN A 2 -14.66 12.40 11.34
C ASN A 2 -15.13 10.97 11.69
N GLN A 3 -16.24 10.87 12.41
CA GLN A 3 -16.74 9.58 12.89
C GLN A 3 -17.16 8.65 11.75
N LYS A 4 -17.74 9.21 10.69
CA LYS A 4 -18.14 8.43 9.51
C LYS A 4 -16.94 7.76 8.86
N GLN A 5 -15.82 8.49 8.70
CA GLN A 5 -14.60 7.95 8.13
C GLN A 5 -13.97 6.88 9.03
N LYS A 6 -13.97 7.10 10.35
CA LYS A 6 -13.51 6.10 11.32
C LYS A 6 -14.30 4.81 11.19
N ASN A 7 -15.61 4.90 11.11
CA ASN A 7 -16.48 3.74 11.00
C ASN A 7 -16.23 2.96 9.70
N ILE A 8 -16.03 3.68 8.58
CA ILE A 8 -15.72 3.05 7.29
C ILE A 8 -14.39 2.30 7.38
N ILE A 9 -13.36 2.94 7.94
CA ILE A 9 -12.03 2.33 8.06
C ILE A 9 -12.07 1.10 8.96
N GLU A 10 -12.76 1.18 10.10
CA GLU A 10 -12.92 0.03 11.01
C GLU A 10 -13.62 -1.15 10.32
N ARG A 11 -14.71 -0.88 9.60
CA ARG A 11 -15.43 -1.91 8.87
C ARG A 11 -14.56 -2.55 7.79
N LYS A 12 -13.87 -1.74 7.00
CA LYS A 12 -13.01 -2.22 5.93
C LYS A 12 -11.80 -2.98 6.46
N THR A 13 -11.23 -2.56 7.59
CA THR A 13 -10.15 -3.29 8.26
C THR A 13 -10.64 -4.69 8.66
N LYS A 14 -11.85 -4.77 9.20
CA LYS A 14 -12.45 -6.05 9.59
C LYS A 14 -12.68 -6.95 8.39
N ASP A 15 -13.21 -6.41 7.30
CA ASP A 15 -13.41 -7.16 6.05
C ASP A 15 -12.08 -7.64 5.48
N PHE A 16 -11.06 -6.79 5.53
CA PHE A 16 -9.70 -7.13 5.09
C PHE A 16 -9.15 -8.31 5.89
N CYS A 17 -9.28 -8.28 7.21
CA CYS A 17 -8.87 -9.40 8.07
C CYS A 17 -9.60 -10.69 7.70
N GLU A 18 -10.90 -10.63 7.44
CA GLU A 18 -11.69 -11.79 7.06
C GLU A 18 -11.23 -12.38 5.72
N GLU A 19 -10.95 -11.53 4.73
CA GLU A 19 -10.47 -12.00 3.43
C GLU A 19 -9.08 -12.65 3.53
N VAL A 20 -8.21 -12.09 4.37
CA VAL A 20 -6.81 -12.53 4.48
C VAL A 20 -6.66 -13.81 5.30
N LYS A 21 -7.55 -14.09 6.25
CA LYS A 21 -7.37 -15.20 7.18
C LYS A 21 -7.25 -16.58 6.53
N HIS A 22 -7.72 -16.73 5.30
CA HIS A 22 -7.64 -18.00 4.56
C HIS A 22 -6.42 -18.07 3.63
N LEU A 23 -5.61 -17.03 3.58
CA LEU A 23 -4.48 -16.95 2.67
C LEU A 23 -3.20 -17.37 3.38
N LYS A 24 -2.30 -18.02 2.64
CA LYS A 24 -0.96 -18.33 3.12
C LYS A 24 -0.08 -17.12 2.86
N LEU A 25 0.43 -16.49 3.93
CA LEU A 25 1.18 -15.25 3.84
C LEU A 25 2.69 -15.49 3.91
N THR A 26 3.43 -14.79 3.05
CA THR A 26 4.89 -14.66 3.21
C THR A 26 5.17 -13.72 4.38
N GLU A 27 6.44 -13.64 4.82
CA GLU A 27 6.81 -12.69 5.88
C GLU A 27 6.54 -11.25 5.46
N GLU A 28 6.80 -10.91 4.20
CA GLU A 28 6.50 -9.58 3.66
C GLU A 28 5.00 -9.30 3.67
N ASN A 29 4.18 -10.25 3.21
CA ASN A 29 2.71 -10.12 3.26
C ASN A 29 2.21 -9.91 4.69
N LYS A 30 2.79 -10.61 5.67
CA LYS A 30 2.42 -10.46 7.08
C LYS A 30 2.73 -9.06 7.59
N ARG A 31 3.86 -8.48 7.19
CA ARG A 31 4.22 -7.12 7.59
C ARG A 31 3.26 -6.10 6.99
N ILE A 32 2.88 -6.27 5.72
CA ILE A 32 1.88 -5.41 5.09
C ILE A 32 0.53 -5.55 5.81
N PHE A 33 0.10 -6.79 6.05
CA PHE A 33 -1.14 -7.07 6.78
C PHE A 33 -1.14 -6.37 8.15
N ASN A 34 -0.06 -6.52 8.91
CA ASN A 34 0.05 -5.92 10.23
C ASN A 34 0.03 -4.38 10.16
N ALA A 35 0.63 -3.79 9.12
CA ALA A 35 0.57 -2.34 8.93
C ALA A 35 -0.87 -1.87 8.72
N PHE A 36 -1.67 -2.63 7.97
CA PHE A 36 -3.08 -2.28 7.73
C PHE A 36 -3.96 -2.47 8.97
N VAL A 37 -3.65 -3.47 9.80
CA VAL A 37 -4.42 -3.75 11.02
C VAL A 37 -4.06 -2.80 12.15
N TYR A 38 -2.77 -2.67 12.45
CA TYR A 38 -2.30 -1.91 13.61
C TYR A 38 -2.08 -0.43 13.34
N LYS A 39 -1.79 -0.07 12.10
CA LYS A 39 -1.68 1.33 11.63
C LYS A 39 -0.63 2.16 12.38
N ARG A 40 0.45 1.49 12.82
CA ARG A 40 1.57 2.13 13.52
C ARG A 40 2.72 2.35 12.55
N SER A 41 3.36 3.52 12.59
CA SER A 41 4.41 3.86 11.65
C SER A 41 5.75 3.19 11.95
N LYS A 42 6.17 3.15 13.22
CA LYS A 42 7.53 2.75 13.57
C LYS A 42 7.91 1.32 13.24
N PRO A 43 7.12 0.26 13.56
CA PRO A 43 7.55 -1.11 13.28
C PRO A 43 7.37 -1.52 11.83
N TYR A 44 6.69 -0.72 11.00
CA TYR A 44 6.33 -1.10 9.63
C TYR A 44 6.99 -0.18 8.60
N LYS A 45 8.31 -0.12 8.67
CA LYS A 45 9.14 0.51 7.64
C LYS A 45 9.56 -0.55 6.63
N PHE A 46 9.48 -0.18 5.36
CA PHE A 46 9.78 -1.10 4.26
C PHE A 46 10.95 -0.59 3.46
N GLU A 47 11.77 -1.53 2.98
CA GLU A 47 12.87 -1.23 2.07
C GLU A 47 12.84 -2.24 0.94
N ILE A 48 12.61 -1.75 -0.27
CA ILE A 48 12.49 -2.59 -1.46
C ILE A 48 13.47 -2.08 -2.52
N ILE A 49 14.20 -2.99 -3.14
CA ILE A 49 15.05 -2.66 -4.28
C ILE A 49 14.27 -2.94 -5.55
N ASP A 50 14.06 -1.91 -6.38
CA ASP A 50 13.36 -2.09 -7.64
C ASP A 50 14.26 -2.70 -8.71
N LYS A 51 13.70 -3.03 -9.88
CA LYS A 51 14.48 -3.66 -10.96
C LYS A 51 15.48 -2.72 -11.62
N TYR A 52 15.47 -1.45 -11.25
CA TYR A 52 16.42 -0.43 -11.73
C TYR A 52 17.49 -0.14 -10.69
N SER A 53 17.59 -0.96 -9.66
CA SER A 53 18.56 -0.84 -8.55
C SER A 53 18.36 0.36 -7.64
N ASN A 54 17.16 0.94 -7.63
CA ASN A 54 16.81 1.98 -6.67
C ASN A 54 16.36 1.34 -5.36
N THR A 55 16.87 1.85 -4.24
CA THR A 55 16.41 1.44 -2.91
C THR A 55 15.27 2.36 -2.50
N ILE A 56 14.08 1.79 -2.37
CA ILE A 56 12.86 2.53 -2.00
C ILE A 56 12.55 2.24 -0.55
N ARG A 57 12.59 3.26 0.29
CA ARG A 57 12.23 3.17 1.70
C ARG A 57 10.93 3.92 1.91
N PHE A 58 9.97 3.27 2.54
CA PHE A 58 8.65 3.89 2.73
C PHE A 58 7.97 3.43 4.01
N ILE A 59 7.01 4.25 4.42
CA ILE A 59 6.13 3.99 5.56
C ILE A 59 4.69 4.07 5.05
N LEU A 60 3.91 3.04 5.33
CA LEU A 60 2.49 3.02 4.94
C LEU A 60 1.59 3.74 5.94
N CYS A 61 1.98 3.77 7.20
CA CYS A 61 1.14 4.32 8.27
C CYS A 61 1.52 5.78 8.53
N THR A 62 0.88 6.70 7.81
CA THR A 62 1.20 8.12 7.83
C THR A 62 0.26 8.96 8.68
N ASN A 63 -0.86 8.39 9.16
CA ASN A 63 -1.96 9.07 9.86
C ASN A 63 -2.68 10.12 9.01
N LYS A 64 -2.45 10.10 7.69
CA LYS A 64 -3.11 11.00 6.74
C LYS A 64 -4.18 10.23 5.96
N LEU A 65 -5.22 10.96 5.51
CA LEU A 65 -6.30 10.38 4.71
C LEU A 65 -6.02 10.41 3.21
N ASP A 66 -5.02 11.17 2.79
CA ASP A 66 -4.67 11.35 1.39
C ASP A 66 -3.50 10.48 0.91
N ASP A 67 -2.91 9.69 1.82
CA ASP A 67 -1.88 8.73 1.46
C ASP A 67 -1.85 7.55 2.45
N GLY A 68 -1.11 6.48 2.08
CA GLY A 68 -0.86 5.34 2.95
C GLY A 68 -2.07 4.47 3.24
N VAL A 69 -2.01 3.78 4.38
CA VAL A 69 -2.99 2.78 4.80
C VAL A 69 -4.40 3.35 4.87
N LEU A 70 -4.56 4.51 5.51
CA LEU A 70 -5.90 5.10 5.69
C LEU A 70 -6.53 5.48 4.35
N HIS A 71 -5.72 6.02 3.43
CA HIS A 71 -6.18 6.36 2.10
C HIS A 71 -6.59 5.11 1.30
N ILE A 72 -5.77 4.06 1.35
CA ILE A 72 -6.07 2.81 0.64
C ILE A 72 -7.36 2.19 1.17
N LEU A 73 -7.52 2.10 2.50
CA LEU A 73 -8.72 1.55 3.10
C LEU A 73 -9.95 2.41 2.79
N LEU A 74 -9.82 3.72 2.88
CA LEU A 74 -10.96 4.62 2.72
C LEU A 74 -11.42 4.73 1.26
N LYS A 75 -10.48 4.78 0.31
CA LYS A 75 -10.77 5.12 -1.09
C LYS A 75 -10.63 3.97 -2.08
N HIS A 76 -9.75 3.02 -1.84
CA HIS A 76 -9.40 2.00 -2.84
C HIS A 76 -9.85 0.60 -2.48
N TYR A 77 -9.69 0.17 -1.23
CA TYR A 77 -10.17 -1.15 -0.83
C TYR A 77 -11.69 -1.14 -0.83
N GLN A 78 -12.28 -2.02 -1.63
CA GLN A 78 -13.73 -2.06 -1.88
C GLN A 78 -14.27 -0.73 -2.48
N GLY A 79 -13.41 0.00 -3.18
CA GLY A 79 -13.80 1.25 -3.81
C GLY A 79 -14.42 1.06 -5.19
N LYS A 80 -14.98 2.12 -5.75
CA LYS A 80 -15.58 2.09 -7.08
C LYS A 80 -14.57 2.38 -8.18
N ILE A 81 -13.61 3.24 -7.92
CA ILE A 81 -12.58 3.67 -8.88
C ILE A 81 -11.23 3.31 -8.32
N GLY A 82 -10.38 2.66 -9.15
CA GLY A 82 -9.08 2.20 -8.70
C GLY A 82 -9.17 1.20 -7.56
N SER A 83 -10.20 0.34 -7.61
CA SER A 83 -10.43 -0.65 -6.57
C SER A 83 -9.29 -1.67 -6.49
N VAL A 84 -8.88 -1.99 -5.26
CA VAL A 84 -7.86 -3.01 -5.01
C VAL A 84 -8.43 -4.11 -4.13
N SER A 85 -7.99 -5.34 -4.38
CA SER A 85 -8.36 -6.50 -3.57
C SER A 85 -7.39 -6.64 -2.38
N ALA A 86 -7.77 -7.48 -1.42
CA ALA A 86 -6.89 -7.80 -0.29
C ALA A 86 -5.56 -8.40 -0.77
N THR A 87 -5.60 -9.31 -1.74
CA THR A 87 -4.39 -9.92 -2.30
C THR A 87 -3.48 -8.89 -2.95
N GLU A 88 -4.05 -7.94 -3.69
CA GLU A 88 -3.28 -6.86 -4.31
C GLU A 88 -2.61 -5.98 -3.28
N ILE A 89 -3.30 -5.66 -2.19
CA ILE A 89 -2.73 -4.90 -1.07
C ILE A 89 -1.53 -5.66 -0.47
N LEU A 90 -1.70 -6.95 -0.20
CA LEU A 90 -0.64 -7.76 0.40
C LEU A 90 0.61 -7.81 -0.49
N ASN A 91 0.44 -7.69 -1.80
CA ASN A 91 1.53 -7.79 -2.78
C ASN A 91 1.99 -6.43 -3.29
N LEU A 92 1.67 -5.34 -2.60
CA LEU A 92 2.04 -4.00 -3.09
C LEU A 92 3.55 -3.82 -3.28
N CYS A 93 4.37 -4.50 -2.48
CA CYS A 93 5.83 -4.43 -2.63
C CYS A 93 6.31 -5.02 -3.96
N GLU A 94 5.58 -5.98 -4.53
CA GLU A 94 5.90 -6.54 -5.85
C GLU A 94 5.73 -5.51 -6.96
N VAL A 95 4.82 -4.55 -6.78
CA VAL A 95 4.64 -3.47 -7.76
C VAL A 95 5.89 -2.61 -7.81
N ILE A 96 6.49 -2.32 -6.65
CA ILE A 96 7.78 -1.60 -6.59
C ILE A 96 8.90 -2.45 -7.17
N ARG A 97 8.97 -3.72 -6.78
CA ARG A 97 10.07 -4.61 -7.15
C ARG A 97 10.11 -4.90 -8.63
N ASN A 98 8.97 -5.12 -9.26
CA ASN A 98 8.88 -5.60 -10.64
C ASN A 98 8.23 -4.61 -11.60
N GLY A 99 7.67 -3.51 -11.12
CA GLY A 99 6.95 -2.55 -11.94
C GLY A 99 7.87 -1.65 -12.77
N GLU A 100 7.31 -1.07 -13.80
CA GLU A 100 7.99 -0.07 -14.60
C GLU A 100 7.85 1.30 -13.96
N ILE A 101 8.89 2.12 -14.05
CA ILE A 101 8.92 3.43 -13.41
C ILE A 101 8.58 4.52 -14.41
N SER A 102 7.73 5.45 -13.95
CA SER A 102 7.57 6.76 -14.55
C SER A 102 7.80 7.80 -13.46
N VAL A 103 8.69 8.75 -13.71
CA VAL A 103 8.98 9.81 -12.74
C VAL A 103 8.29 11.08 -13.19
N LYS A 104 7.54 11.70 -12.29
CA LYS A 104 6.81 12.93 -12.58
C LYS A 104 6.92 13.86 -11.38
N GLU A 105 7.65 14.95 -11.54
CA GLU A 105 7.93 15.91 -10.46
C GLU A 105 8.53 15.21 -9.23
N ASN A 106 7.84 15.23 -8.11
CA ASN A 106 8.31 14.64 -6.86
C ASN A 106 7.69 13.27 -6.58
N THR A 107 7.23 12.59 -7.63
CA THR A 107 6.64 11.25 -7.48
C THR A 107 7.27 10.26 -8.42
N MET A 108 7.35 9.01 -7.95
CA MET A 108 7.63 7.85 -8.80
C MET A 108 6.35 7.05 -8.92
N VAL A 109 5.98 6.71 -10.14
CA VAL A 109 4.82 5.85 -10.39
C VAL A 109 5.33 4.51 -10.86
N TYR A 110 5.03 3.46 -10.10
CA TYR A 110 5.33 2.09 -10.49
C TYR A 110 4.08 1.47 -11.12
N THR A 111 4.26 0.91 -12.29
CA THR A 111 3.17 0.26 -13.02
C THR A 111 3.51 -1.20 -13.25
N LEU A 112 2.66 -2.10 -12.79
CA LEU A 112 2.81 -3.53 -12.99
C LEU A 112 1.60 -4.06 -13.73
N LYS A 113 1.85 -4.74 -14.86
CA LYS A 113 0.81 -5.40 -15.65
C LYS A 113 0.85 -6.89 -15.35
N GLN A 114 -0.25 -7.43 -14.84
CA GLN A 114 -0.40 -8.86 -14.56
C GLN A 114 -1.80 -9.31 -14.96
N ASN A 115 -1.88 -10.40 -15.69
CA ASN A 115 -3.15 -11.06 -16.03
C ASN A 115 -4.18 -10.09 -16.64
N GLY A 116 -3.72 -9.18 -17.52
CA GLY A 116 -4.59 -8.20 -18.16
C GLY A 116 -5.00 -7.02 -17.26
N GLN A 117 -4.50 -6.98 -16.04
CA GLN A 117 -4.77 -5.90 -15.10
C GLN A 117 -3.54 -5.02 -14.91
N ILE A 118 -3.77 -3.73 -14.67
CA ILE A 118 -2.71 -2.76 -14.47
C ILE A 118 -2.80 -2.22 -13.05
N PHE A 119 -1.71 -2.39 -12.29
CA PHE A 119 -1.58 -1.84 -10.95
C PHE A 119 -0.63 -0.66 -10.98
N LYS A 120 -1.04 0.44 -10.38
CA LYS A 120 -0.19 1.62 -10.24
C LYS A 120 0.00 1.94 -8.76
N LEU A 121 1.25 2.16 -8.37
CA LEU A 121 1.59 2.60 -7.04
C LEU A 121 2.36 3.92 -7.15
N ILE A 122 1.87 4.94 -6.49
CA ILE A 122 2.49 6.27 -6.48
C ILE A 122 3.29 6.42 -5.20
N VAL A 123 4.58 6.66 -5.34
CA VAL A 123 5.50 6.87 -4.22
C VAL A 123 5.95 8.33 -4.25
N ALA A 124 5.58 9.08 -3.21
CA ALA A 124 6.02 10.45 -3.07
C ALA A 124 7.50 10.46 -2.66
N LEU A 125 8.32 11.21 -3.40
CA LEU A 125 9.74 11.31 -3.11
C LEU A 125 9.97 12.40 -2.08
N LYS A 126 10.62 12.04 -0.98
CA LYS A 126 11.07 12.99 0.03
C LYS A 126 12.56 13.17 -0.11
N LYS A 127 13.02 14.41 -0.16
CA LYS A 127 14.45 14.68 -0.14
C LYS A 127 15.02 14.23 1.20
N SER A 128 16.08 13.42 1.16
CA SER A 128 16.78 13.10 2.39
C SER A 128 17.42 14.36 2.95
N LYS A 129 17.28 14.57 4.23
CA LYS A 129 17.99 15.63 4.93
C LYS A 129 19.41 15.14 5.17
N THR A 130 20.34 15.66 4.44
CA THR A 130 21.75 15.44 4.71
C THR A 130 22.27 16.53 5.62
#